data_b67dcf7c66532e216b15cbfd621a54e0
#
_entry.id   b67dcf7c66532e216b15cbfd621a54e0
#
_cell.length_a   1.000
_cell.length_b   1.000
_cell.length_c   1.000
_cell.angle_alpha   90.00
_cell.angle_beta   90.00
_cell.angle_gamma   90.00
#
_symmetry.space_group_name_H-M   'P 1'
#
loop_
_entity.id
_entity.type
_entity.pdbx_description
1 polymer ?
#
loop_
_entity_poly.entity_id
_entity_poly.type
_entity_poly.pdbx_seq_one_letter_code
_entity_poly.pdbx_strand_id
1 'polypeptide(L)'
;AAAGDNVTINAGALNIAAAASVLKVNSSSSEANVDATTGGVAAASGGVGSLTMDLDTQAKIGENNAITLSILNWQQAEQSTGELTVTALNSFDIDYMANFATGGALAGAGVSIDVLTGSDYQAVTTLGSGSEVFTEGRTRFSVNGKGDIQTKVNSEIYGAGTIGIYSTDVTVNPD
;
A
#
# COMPACT_ATOMS: atom_id res chain seq x y z
N ALA A 1 7.74 5.53 -12.80
CA ALA A 1 8.52 6.67 -13.29
C ALA A 1 9.82 6.19 -13.93
N ALA A 2 10.26 6.80 -15.03
CA ALA A 2 11.49 6.37 -15.69
C ALA A 2 12.17 7.51 -16.43
N ALA A 3 13.52 7.48 -16.48
CA ALA A 3 14.29 8.01 -17.60
C ALA A 3 14.43 6.89 -18.65
N GLY A 4 14.17 7.21 -19.91
CA GLY A 4 14.23 6.24 -21.02
C GLY A 4 15.63 5.71 -21.30
N ASP A 5 15.77 4.94 -22.39
CA ASP A 5 17.05 4.39 -22.81
C ASP A 5 17.79 5.36 -23.78
N ASN A 6 19.11 5.27 -23.83
CA ASN A 6 19.97 6.05 -24.72
C ASN A 6 19.78 7.58 -24.58
N VAL A 7 19.60 8.06 -23.35
CA VAL A 7 19.37 9.48 -23.06
C VAL A 7 20.62 10.12 -22.49
N THR A 8 20.93 11.34 -22.95
CA THR A 8 21.94 12.18 -22.33
C THR A 8 21.28 13.25 -21.49
N ILE A 9 21.58 13.29 -20.19
CA ILE A 9 21.04 14.25 -19.23
C ILE A 9 22.19 15.05 -18.63
N ASN A 10 22.11 16.40 -18.78
CA ASN A 10 23.00 17.33 -18.08
C ASN A 10 22.12 18.26 -17.23
N ALA A 11 22.20 18.16 -15.94
CA ALA A 11 21.33 18.89 -15.02
C ALA A 11 21.99 19.23 -13.70
N GLY A 12 21.36 20.10 -12.91
CA GLY A 12 21.77 20.42 -11.56
C GLY A 12 21.32 19.40 -10.52
N ALA A 13 20.26 18.64 -10.81
CA ALA A 13 19.80 17.49 -10.03
C ALA A 13 18.85 16.65 -10.89
N LEU A 14 18.69 15.38 -10.53
CA LEU A 14 17.71 14.49 -11.14
C LEU A 14 16.95 13.74 -10.05
N ASN A 15 15.63 13.86 -10.07
CA ASN A 15 14.75 13.11 -9.18
C ASN A 15 13.78 12.28 -10.01
N ILE A 16 13.82 10.96 -9.82
CA ILE A 16 12.87 10.00 -10.40
C ILE A 16 12.13 9.35 -9.27
N ALA A 17 10.84 9.68 -9.12
CA ALA A 17 10.03 9.16 -8.05
C ALA A 17 8.78 8.47 -8.61
N ALA A 18 8.54 7.25 -8.15
CA ALA A 18 7.31 6.53 -8.36
C ALA A 18 6.65 6.25 -7.01
N ALA A 19 5.35 6.47 -6.93
CA ALA A 19 4.58 6.16 -5.73
C ALA A 19 3.25 5.55 -6.12
N ALA A 20 2.86 4.50 -5.42
CA ALA A 20 1.53 3.93 -5.48
C ALA A 20 0.94 3.85 -4.08
N SER A 21 -0.36 4.09 -3.97
CA SER A 21 -1.06 4.01 -2.70
C SER A 21 -2.43 3.37 -2.85
N VAL A 22 -2.81 2.57 -1.86
CA VAL A 22 -4.18 2.10 -1.68
C VAL A 22 -4.72 2.74 -0.41
N LEU A 23 -5.84 3.43 -0.55
CA LEU A 23 -6.57 4.01 0.55
C LEU A 23 -7.98 3.43 0.57
N LYS A 24 -8.36 2.79 1.67
CA LYS A 24 -9.70 2.34 1.94
C LYS A 24 -10.08 2.71 3.36
N VAL A 25 -10.85 3.77 3.50
CA VAL A 25 -11.33 4.28 4.78
C VAL A 25 -12.85 4.06 4.87
N ASN A 26 -13.30 3.43 5.94
CA ASN A 26 -14.72 3.32 6.27
C ASN A 26 -15.09 4.43 7.27
N SER A 27 -15.81 5.43 6.82
CA SER A 27 -16.19 6.57 7.64
C SER A 27 -17.42 6.34 8.51
N SER A 28 -18.21 5.30 8.23
CA SER A 28 -19.43 4.98 8.98
C SER A 28 -19.73 3.47 9.00
N SER A 29 -20.57 3.05 9.95
CA SER A 29 -21.02 1.66 10.03
C SER A 29 -21.88 1.22 8.82
N SER A 30 -22.43 2.16 8.06
CA SER A 30 -23.15 1.87 6.83
C SER A 30 -22.24 1.54 5.64
N GLU A 31 -20.94 1.73 5.78
CA GLU A 31 -19.91 1.44 4.77
C GLU A 31 -19.14 0.15 5.06
N ALA A 32 -19.75 -0.76 5.84
CA ALA A 32 -19.12 -2.04 6.16
C ALA A 32 -18.81 -2.86 4.90
N ASN A 33 -17.70 -3.53 4.90
CA ASN A 33 -17.30 -4.44 3.82
C ASN A 33 -18.08 -5.73 3.84
N VAL A 34 -18.47 -6.17 5.04
CA VAL A 34 -19.34 -7.32 5.27
C VAL A 34 -20.46 -6.88 6.21
N ASP A 35 -21.69 -7.09 5.79
CA ASP A 35 -22.87 -6.80 6.57
C ASP A 35 -23.82 -8.02 6.55
N ALA A 36 -24.21 -8.53 7.71
CA ALA A 36 -25.11 -9.66 7.81
C ALA A 36 -26.05 -9.50 9.00
N THR A 37 -27.35 -9.66 8.73
CA THR A 37 -28.41 -9.59 9.72
C THR A 37 -29.28 -10.83 9.67
N THR A 38 -29.54 -11.46 10.80
CA THR A 38 -30.45 -12.61 10.89
C THR A 38 -31.28 -12.56 12.18
N GLY A 39 -32.44 -13.19 12.13
CA GLY A 39 -33.35 -13.29 13.29
C GLY A 39 -34.18 -14.56 13.26
N GLY A 40 -34.60 -15.06 14.42
CA GLY A 40 -35.39 -16.26 14.55
C GLY A 40 -35.32 -16.88 15.96
N VAL A 41 -35.94 -18.05 16.17
CA VAL A 41 -35.83 -18.77 17.43
C VAL A 41 -34.39 -19.23 17.70
N ALA A 42 -33.73 -19.70 16.66
CA ALA A 42 -32.28 -19.93 16.60
C ALA A 42 -31.73 -19.24 15.37
N ALA A 43 -30.78 -18.36 15.56
CA ALA A 43 -30.24 -17.54 14.47
C ALA A 43 -28.71 -17.47 14.54
N ALA A 44 -28.07 -17.47 13.39
CA ALA A 44 -26.65 -17.24 13.28
C ALA A 44 -26.37 -16.31 12.09
N SER A 45 -25.49 -15.35 12.28
CA SER A 45 -24.96 -14.52 11.21
C SER A 45 -23.45 -14.69 11.12
N GLY A 46 -22.91 -14.50 9.93
CA GLY A 46 -21.49 -14.60 9.74
C GLY A 46 -21.08 -14.15 8.34
N GLY A 47 -19.80 -13.91 8.17
CA GLY A 47 -19.27 -13.52 6.89
C GLY A 47 -17.76 -13.72 6.79
N VAL A 48 -17.31 -13.82 5.56
CA VAL A 48 -15.89 -13.85 5.21
C VAL A 48 -15.61 -12.67 4.30
N GLY A 49 -14.63 -11.88 4.67
CA GLY A 49 -14.14 -10.79 3.83
C GLY A 49 -12.69 -11.03 3.44
N SER A 50 -12.35 -10.80 2.19
CA SER A 50 -10.97 -10.83 1.76
C SER A 50 -10.63 -9.61 0.90
N LEU A 51 -9.44 -9.10 1.09
CA LEU A 51 -8.87 -8.03 0.27
C LEU A 51 -7.45 -8.42 -0.11
N THR A 52 -7.17 -8.48 -1.40
CA THR A 52 -5.81 -8.68 -1.92
C THR A 52 -5.33 -7.39 -2.57
N MET A 53 -4.11 -6.99 -2.25
CA MET A 53 -3.50 -5.79 -2.77
C MET A 53 -2.32 -6.15 -3.66
N ASP A 54 -2.32 -5.67 -4.90
CA ASP A 54 -1.21 -5.77 -5.84
C ASP A 54 -0.76 -4.34 -6.22
N LEU A 55 0.46 -4.00 -5.89
CA LEU A 55 1.08 -2.71 -6.21
C LEU A 55 2.45 -2.95 -6.83
N ASP A 56 2.59 -2.68 -8.12
CA ASP A 56 3.89 -2.68 -8.80
C ASP A 56 4.35 -1.25 -9.05
N THR A 57 5.32 -0.81 -8.28
CA THR A 57 5.86 0.54 -8.35
C THR A 57 7.32 0.52 -8.75
N GLN A 58 7.62 1.09 -9.91
CA GLN A 58 8.96 1.09 -10.46
C GLN A 58 9.45 2.52 -10.71
N ALA A 59 10.63 2.83 -10.18
CA ALA A 59 11.39 4.02 -10.50
C ALA A 59 12.72 3.60 -11.13
N LYS A 60 12.95 3.92 -12.40
CA LYS A 60 14.10 3.40 -13.15
C LYS A 60 14.82 4.41 -13.99
N ILE A 61 16.12 4.22 -14.11
CA ILE A 61 16.96 4.76 -15.16
C ILE A 61 17.14 3.63 -16.18
N GLY A 62 16.79 3.88 -17.43
CA GLY A 62 16.92 2.93 -18.52
C GLY A 62 18.37 2.59 -18.89
N GLU A 63 18.56 1.95 -20.03
CA GLU A 63 19.87 1.46 -20.48
C GLU A 63 20.64 2.51 -21.28
N ASN A 64 21.98 2.41 -21.26
CA ASN A 64 22.92 3.19 -22.05
C ASN A 64 22.71 4.71 -21.91
N ASN A 65 22.41 5.19 -20.71
CA ASN A 65 22.26 6.62 -20.45
C ASN A 65 23.59 7.26 -20.05
N ALA A 66 23.81 8.51 -20.46
CA ALA A 66 24.89 9.35 -19.96
C ALA A 66 24.29 10.49 -19.12
N ILE A 67 24.46 10.42 -17.81
CA ILE A 67 23.87 11.38 -16.87
C ILE A 67 24.99 12.12 -16.15
N THR A 68 25.01 13.45 -16.30
CA THR A 68 25.93 14.34 -15.60
C THR A 68 25.14 15.32 -14.75
N LEU A 69 25.33 15.25 -13.45
CA LEU A 69 24.68 16.13 -12.47
C LEU A 69 25.74 16.96 -11.76
N SER A 70 25.75 18.25 -12.02
CA SER A 70 26.77 19.15 -11.51
C SER A 70 26.15 20.37 -10.81
N ILE A 71 26.87 20.93 -9.88
CA ILE A 71 26.54 22.19 -9.23
C ILE A 71 26.84 23.32 -10.23
N LEU A 72 25.79 23.75 -10.94
CA LEU A 72 25.88 24.78 -11.98
C LEU A 72 26.05 26.15 -11.35
N ASN A 73 27.20 26.64 -11.21
CA ASN A 73 27.66 27.93 -10.70
C ASN A 73 27.02 28.42 -9.36
N TRP A 74 27.70 29.30 -8.68
CA TRP A 74 27.32 29.81 -7.36
C TRP A 74 25.99 30.59 -7.34
N GLN A 75 25.53 31.15 -8.46
CA GLN A 75 24.29 31.91 -8.55
C GLN A 75 23.03 31.01 -8.60
N GLN A 76 23.21 29.74 -8.93
CA GLN A 76 22.15 28.73 -9.01
C GLN A 76 22.35 27.59 -7.98
N ALA A 77 23.33 27.72 -7.10
CA ALA A 77 23.71 26.69 -6.12
C ALA A 77 22.56 26.29 -5.19
N GLU A 78 21.62 27.17 -4.90
CA GLU A 78 20.44 26.84 -4.10
C GLU A 78 19.48 25.86 -4.79
N GLN A 79 19.54 25.74 -6.11
CA GLN A 79 18.68 24.85 -6.91
C GLN A 79 19.44 23.69 -7.56
N SER A 80 20.77 23.73 -7.49
CA SER A 80 21.65 22.78 -8.16
C SER A 80 22.52 22.06 -7.14
N THR A 81 22.06 20.87 -6.73
CA THR A 81 22.74 20.07 -5.70
C THR A 81 23.69 19.02 -6.26
N GLY A 82 23.69 18.81 -7.58
CA GLY A 82 24.42 17.73 -8.23
C GLY A 82 23.91 16.34 -7.82
N GLU A 83 22.71 16.24 -7.27
CA GLU A 83 22.19 15.01 -6.66
C GLU A 83 21.34 14.19 -7.62
N LEU A 84 21.48 12.86 -7.50
CA LEU A 84 20.58 11.87 -8.09
C LEU A 84 19.74 11.23 -6.97
N THR A 85 18.43 11.27 -7.14
CA THR A 85 17.49 10.53 -6.29
C THR A 85 16.55 9.67 -7.13
N VAL A 86 16.51 8.38 -6.86
CA VAL A 86 15.57 7.44 -7.47
C VAL A 86 14.80 6.76 -6.34
N THR A 87 13.48 6.94 -6.30
CA THR A 87 12.64 6.46 -5.19
C THR A 87 11.42 5.72 -5.71
N ALA A 88 11.17 4.54 -5.19
CA ALA A 88 9.92 3.81 -5.34
C ALA A 88 9.24 3.69 -3.96
N LEU A 89 7.95 4.01 -3.89
CA LEU A 89 7.16 3.98 -2.67
C LEU A 89 5.84 3.25 -2.89
N ASN A 90 5.59 2.22 -2.10
CA ASN A 90 4.27 1.65 -1.93
C ASN A 90 3.70 2.05 -0.56
N SER A 91 2.44 2.42 -0.52
CA SER A 91 1.74 2.68 0.73
C SER A 91 0.31 2.15 0.69
N PHE A 92 -0.19 1.73 1.83
CA PHE A 92 -1.60 1.40 2.00
C PHE A 92 -2.10 1.86 3.36
N ASP A 93 -3.38 2.21 3.40
CA ASP A 93 -4.11 2.56 4.61
C ASP A 93 -5.52 1.95 4.45
N ILE A 94 -5.79 0.91 5.21
CA ILE A 94 -6.95 0.05 5.02
C ILE A 94 -7.74 -0.05 6.31
N ASP A 95 -8.96 0.46 6.28
CA ASP A 95 -9.98 0.19 7.28
C ASP A 95 -10.93 -0.89 6.76
N TYR A 96 -10.95 -2.05 7.39
CA TYR A 96 -11.87 -3.12 7.06
C TYR A 96 -12.88 -3.29 8.18
N MET A 97 -14.17 -3.13 7.87
CA MET A 97 -15.25 -3.19 8.83
C MET A 97 -16.25 -4.30 8.50
N ALA A 98 -16.64 -5.05 9.51
CA ALA A 98 -17.73 -6.03 9.43
C ALA A 98 -18.80 -5.71 10.47
N ASN A 99 -20.06 -5.69 10.06
CA ASN A 99 -21.22 -5.50 10.93
C ASN A 99 -22.08 -6.76 10.93
N PHE A 100 -22.49 -7.18 12.10
CA PHE A 100 -23.38 -8.32 12.29
C PHE A 100 -24.48 -7.97 13.28
N ALA A 101 -25.73 -8.33 12.95
CA ALA A 101 -26.83 -8.29 13.86
C ALA A 101 -27.53 -9.64 13.87
N THR A 102 -27.66 -10.26 15.05
CA THR A 102 -28.32 -11.55 15.20
C THR A 102 -29.27 -11.50 16.39
N GLY A 103 -30.50 -11.88 16.18
CA GLY A 103 -31.53 -11.91 17.22
C GLY A 103 -32.24 -13.25 17.31
N GLY A 104 -32.42 -13.78 18.55
CA GLY A 104 -33.15 -15.05 18.78
C GLY A 104 -33.00 -15.56 20.18
N ALA A 105 -33.75 -16.63 20.52
CA ALA A 105 -33.57 -17.31 21.77
C ALA A 105 -32.19 -17.98 21.88
N LEU A 106 -31.64 -18.38 20.73
CA LEU A 106 -30.26 -18.81 20.58
C LEU A 106 -29.68 -18.04 19.43
N ALA A 107 -28.64 -17.26 19.67
CA ALA A 107 -28.02 -16.40 18.64
C ALA A 107 -26.50 -16.54 18.63
N GLY A 108 -25.92 -16.55 17.43
CA GLY A 108 -24.47 -16.61 17.21
C GLY A 108 -24.03 -15.72 16.07
N ALA A 109 -22.80 -15.20 16.15
CA ALA A 109 -22.15 -14.46 15.08
C ALA A 109 -20.71 -14.92 14.88
N GLY A 110 -20.27 -14.98 13.63
CA GLY A 110 -18.88 -15.31 13.30
C GLY A 110 -18.39 -14.55 12.07
N VAL A 111 -17.13 -14.12 12.08
CA VAL A 111 -16.50 -13.40 10.97
C VAL A 111 -15.06 -13.83 10.77
N SER A 112 -14.64 -13.89 9.52
CA SER A 112 -13.24 -13.96 9.12
C SER A 112 -12.93 -12.81 8.15
N ILE A 113 -11.85 -12.11 8.43
CA ILE A 113 -11.36 -11.02 7.57
C ILE A 113 -9.91 -11.31 7.22
N ASP A 114 -9.64 -11.48 5.93
CA ASP A 114 -8.30 -11.71 5.39
C ASP A 114 -7.87 -10.49 4.59
N VAL A 115 -6.75 -9.88 4.95
CA VAL A 115 -6.11 -8.81 4.19
C VAL A 115 -4.73 -9.27 3.77
N LEU A 116 -4.52 -9.41 2.47
CA LEU A 116 -3.34 -10.03 1.89
C LEU A 116 -2.62 -9.05 0.95
N THR A 117 -1.29 -9.14 0.89
CA THR A 117 -0.53 -8.63 -0.24
C THR A 117 -0.46 -9.71 -1.31
N GLY A 118 -0.73 -9.35 -2.56
CA GLY A 118 -0.60 -10.27 -3.69
C GLY A 118 0.85 -10.48 -4.11
N SER A 119 1.06 -11.40 -5.04
CA SER A 119 2.39 -11.75 -5.56
C SER A 119 3.11 -10.61 -6.28
N ASP A 120 2.35 -9.63 -6.75
CA ASP A 120 2.87 -8.48 -7.52
C ASP A 120 3.00 -7.21 -6.64
N TYR A 121 2.96 -7.38 -5.32
CA TYR A 121 3.19 -6.27 -4.40
C TYR A 121 4.68 -5.99 -4.29
N GLN A 122 5.18 -5.05 -5.11
CA GLN A 122 6.60 -4.72 -5.16
C GLN A 122 6.85 -3.22 -5.36
N ALA A 123 7.98 -2.76 -4.85
CA ALA A 123 8.55 -1.47 -5.17
C ALA A 123 10.01 -1.67 -5.58
N VAL A 124 10.40 -1.15 -6.74
CA VAL A 124 11.73 -1.39 -7.31
C VAL A 124 12.37 -0.10 -7.80
N THR A 125 13.65 0.06 -7.50
CA THR A 125 14.50 1.07 -8.12
C THR A 125 15.57 0.40 -8.96
N THR A 126 15.77 0.86 -10.20
CA THR A 126 16.71 0.21 -11.13
C THR A 126 17.60 1.23 -11.84
N LEU A 127 18.86 0.88 -12.00
CA LEU A 127 19.79 1.50 -12.94
C LEU A 127 20.07 0.51 -14.09
N GLY A 128 19.69 0.86 -15.30
CA GLY A 128 19.86 0.04 -16.49
C GLY A 128 21.33 -0.17 -16.89
N SER A 129 21.59 -1.28 -17.54
CA SER A 129 22.93 -1.66 -17.99
C SER A 129 23.52 -0.65 -18.95
N GLY A 130 24.84 -0.46 -18.92
CA GLY A 130 25.55 0.49 -19.78
C GLY A 130 25.27 1.96 -19.47
N SER A 131 24.53 2.27 -18.41
CA SER A 131 24.31 3.66 -17.99
C SER A 131 25.47 4.17 -17.14
N GLU A 132 25.97 5.36 -17.49
CA GLU A 132 27.02 6.07 -16.76
C GLU A 132 26.42 7.26 -16.03
N VAL A 133 26.66 7.36 -14.73
CA VAL A 133 26.16 8.44 -13.89
C VAL A 133 27.32 9.13 -13.19
N PHE A 134 27.51 10.38 -13.50
CA PHE A 134 28.42 11.27 -12.80
C PHE A 134 27.63 12.27 -11.96
N THR A 135 27.91 12.33 -10.66
CA THR A 135 27.25 13.25 -9.72
C THR A 135 28.29 13.98 -8.89
N GLU A 136 28.14 15.30 -8.75
CA GLU A 136 28.94 16.10 -7.81
C GLU A 136 28.34 16.07 -6.39
N GLY A 137 27.06 15.74 -6.30
CA GLY A 137 26.34 15.60 -5.03
C GLY A 137 26.12 14.15 -4.62
N ARG A 138 25.03 13.93 -3.88
CA ARG A 138 24.67 12.62 -3.33
C ARG A 138 23.90 11.78 -4.35
N THR A 139 24.22 10.50 -4.41
CA THR A 139 23.43 9.50 -5.15
C THR A 139 22.61 8.67 -4.16
N ARG A 140 21.29 8.58 -4.38
CA ARG A 140 20.37 7.80 -3.54
C ARG A 140 19.43 6.97 -4.40
N PHE A 141 19.43 5.66 -4.16
CA PHE A 141 18.35 4.75 -4.57
C PHE A 141 17.63 4.30 -3.32
N SER A 142 16.32 4.46 -3.26
CA SER A 142 15.54 4.08 -2.08
C SER A 142 14.23 3.42 -2.45
N VAL A 143 13.93 2.34 -1.74
CA VAL A 143 12.65 1.66 -1.77
C VAL A 143 12.02 1.80 -0.40
N ASN A 144 10.77 2.24 -0.35
CA ASN A 144 10.06 2.42 0.90
C ASN A 144 8.70 1.72 0.81
N GLY A 145 8.34 1.04 1.89
CA GLY A 145 7.00 0.51 2.11
C GLY A 145 6.41 1.11 3.38
N LYS A 146 5.14 1.49 3.33
CA LYS A 146 4.38 1.93 4.49
C LYS A 146 2.98 1.36 4.42
N GLY A 147 2.51 0.75 5.52
CA GLY A 147 1.17 0.22 5.58
C GLY A 147 0.55 0.35 6.95
N ASP A 148 -0.76 0.57 6.99
CA ASP A 148 -1.60 0.49 8.16
C ASP A 148 -2.85 -0.31 7.79
N ILE A 149 -3.18 -1.30 8.62
CA ILE A 149 -4.38 -2.13 8.46
C ILE A 149 -5.13 -2.12 9.78
N GLN A 150 -6.34 -1.61 9.74
CA GLN A 150 -7.25 -1.63 10.87
C GLN A 150 -8.45 -2.52 10.53
N THR A 151 -8.73 -3.48 11.38
CA THR A 151 -9.93 -4.31 11.27
C THR A 151 -10.85 -4.02 12.43
N LYS A 152 -12.14 -3.81 12.13
CA LYS A 152 -13.16 -3.54 13.13
C LYS A 152 -14.37 -4.44 12.91
N VAL A 153 -14.74 -5.18 13.95
CA VAL A 153 -15.96 -5.99 13.95
C VAL A 153 -16.95 -5.37 14.91
N ASN A 154 -18.10 -4.97 14.40
CA ASN A 154 -19.24 -4.56 15.20
C ASN A 154 -20.23 -5.72 15.22
N SER A 155 -20.63 -6.17 16.41
CA SER A 155 -21.60 -7.23 16.53
C SER A 155 -22.68 -6.83 17.52
N GLU A 156 -23.93 -6.95 17.10
CA GLU A 156 -25.11 -6.79 17.94
C GLU A 156 -25.82 -8.13 18.04
N ILE A 157 -25.86 -8.70 19.23
CA ILE A 157 -26.47 -10.00 19.46
C ILE A 157 -27.60 -9.85 20.52
N TYR A 158 -28.80 -10.13 20.08
CA TYR A 158 -30.00 -10.02 20.93
C TYR A 158 -30.56 -11.42 21.25
N GLY A 159 -30.56 -11.82 22.52
CA GLY A 159 -31.14 -13.10 22.89
C GLY A 159 -30.67 -13.65 24.24
N ALA A 160 -31.29 -14.73 24.71
CA ALA A 160 -31.00 -15.32 26.00
C ALA A 160 -29.76 -16.22 26.04
N GLY A 161 -29.33 -16.73 24.87
CA GLY A 161 -28.11 -17.54 24.76
C GLY A 161 -27.27 -17.01 23.59
N THR A 162 -26.17 -16.29 23.90
CA THR A 162 -25.36 -15.64 22.88
C THR A 162 -23.95 -16.23 22.82
N ILE A 163 -23.46 -16.52 21.62
CA ILE A 163 -22.09 -16.97 21.35
C ILE A 163 -21.53 -16.14 20.19
N GLY A 164 -20.45 -15.42 20.46
CA GLY A 164 -19.70 -14.69 19.42
C GLY A 164 -18.35 -15.35 19.15
N ILE A 165 -18.04 -15.61 17.90
CA ILE A 165 -16.73 -16.10 17.45
C ILE A 165 -16.20 -15.11 16.42
N TYR A 166 -15.01 -14.58 16.65
CA TYR A 166 -14.36 -13.62 15.79
C TYR A 166 -12.97 -14.16 15.41
N SER A 167 -12.66 -14.12 14.14
CA SER A 167 -11.31 -14.41 13.65
C SER A 167 -10.90 -13.31 12.67
N THR A 168 -9.70 -12.81 12.83
CA THR A 168 -9.09 -11.83 11.94
C THR A 168 -7.70 -12.32 11.60
N ASP A 169 -7.40 -12.50 10.32
CA ASP A 169 -6.08 -12.84 9.84
C ASP A 169 -5.57 -11.71 8.93
N VAL A 170 -4.36 -11.27 9.19
CA VAL A 170 -3.68 -10.24 8.41
C VAL A 170 -2.33 -10.79 8.00
N THR A 171 -2.18 -11.08 6.72
CA THR A 171 -0.92 -11.58 6.18
C THR A 171 -0.30 -10.52 5.28
N VAL A 172 0.89 -10.06 5.65
CA VAL A 172 1.72 -9.20 4.80
C VAL A 172 2.93 -10.04 4.39
N ASN A 173 3.07 -10.32 3.11
CA ASN A 173 4.27 -10.95 2.56
C ASN A 173 5.18 -9.85 2.02
N PRO A 174 6.21 -9.43 2.74
CA PRO A 174 7.29 -8.63 2.18
C PRO A 174 8.23 -9.60 1.44
N ASP A 175 8.19 -9.59 0.13
CA ASP A 175 9.27 -10.18 -0.69
C ASP A 175 10.44 -9.21 -0.82
#